data_80e9e84e19096db9a008d522223b84e0
#
_entry.id   80e9e84e19096db9a008d522223b84e0
#
_cell.length_a   1.000
_cell.length_b   1.000
_cell.length_c   1.000
_cell.angle_alpha   90.00
_cell.angle_beta   90.00
_cell.angle_gamma   90.00
#
_symmetry.space_group_name_H-M   'P 1'
#
loop_
_entity.id
_entity.type
_entity.pdbx_description
1 polymer ?
#
loop_
_entity_poly.entity_id
_entity_poly.type
_entity_poly.pdbx_seq_one_letter_code
_entity_poly.pdbx_strand_id
1 'polypeptide(L)'
;EVSRKHGVSMSVFLTAAMICAIHEEQSKMQEKKPVILMVPVNLRKIFPSDSMLNFFSYIEPGYHFGEGKDSFDDVLEATKQYFEENLSKEKIAERMNNLIAYEKHKILKWAPLELKNRCIKMGAKLAEREVTAVLSNMSVVKMPPEYAKYIERFGVYTSTMRTELCVCSFG
;
A
#
# COMPACT_ATOMS: atom_id res chain seq x y z
N GLU A 1 9.33 -9.44 16.87
CA GLU A 1 10.17 -10.63 17.15
C GLU A 1 10.00 -11.69 16.04
N VAL A 2 8.76 -12.00 15.63
CA VAL A 2 8.48 -13.03 14.61
C VAL A 2 9.06 -12.67 13.23
N SER A 3 8.85 -11.45 12.73
CA SER A 3 9.39 -11.02 11.43
C SER A 3 10.91 -11.12 11.35
N ARG A 4 11.61 -10.87 12.48
CA ARG A 4 13.07 -11.01 12.54
C ARG A 4 13.52 -12.47 12.45
N LYS A 5 12.74 -13.42 12.96
CA LYS A 5 13.04 -14.86 12.82
C LYS A 5 12.99 -15.30 11.35
N HIS A 6 12.11 -14.70 10.56
CA HIS A 6 12.03 -14.95 9.11
C HIS A 6 12.97 -14.06 8.28
N GLY A 7 13.78 -13.19 8.90
CA GLY A 7 14.73 -12.32 8.21
C GLY A 7 14.09 -11.26 7.32
N VAL A 8 12.84 -10.87 7.60
CA VAL A 8 12.08 -9.88 6.81
C VAL A 8 11.66 -8.68 7.65
N SER A 9 11.32 -7.56 6.98
CA SER A 9 10.76 -6.40 7.65
C SER A 9 9.34 -6.68 8.18
N MET A 10 8.92 -5.92 9.19
CA MET A 10 7.55 -6.04 9.73
C MET A 10 6.49 -5.80 8.65
N SER A 11 6.70 -4.85 7.75
CA SER A 11 5.76 -4.57 6.66
C SER A 11 5.62 -5.74 5.70
N VAL A 12 6.72 -6.38 5.31
CA VAL A 12 6.71 -7.59 4.47
C VAL A 12 5.97 -8.72 5.16
N PHE A 13 6.28 -8.97 6.44
CA PHE A 13 5.63 -10.03 7.21
C PHE A 13 4.12 -9.82 7.35
N LEU A 14 3.69 -8.61 7.73
CA LEU A 14 2.27 -8.27 7.87
C LEU A 14 1.54 -8.35 6.52
N THR A 15 2.19 -7.95 5.43
CA THR A 15 1.62 -8.04 4.08
C THR A 15 1.37 -9.50 3.71
N ALA A 16 2.36 -10.39 3.87
CA ALA A 16 2.21 -11.81 3.59
C ALA A 16 1.13 -12.45 4.47
N ALA A 17 1.14 -12.16 5.78
CA ALA A 17 0.12 -12.68 6.70
C ALA A 17 -1.30 -12.24 6.33
N MET A 18 -1.46 -10.97 5.93
CA MET A 18 -2.76 -10.45 5.51
C MET A 18 -3.22 -11.06 4.17
N ILE A 19 -2.31 -11.29 3.22
CA ILE A 19 -2.62 -11.98 1.96
C ILE A 19 -3.15 -13.38 2.25
N CYS A 20 -2.49 -14.16 3.11
CA CYS A 20 -2.94 -15.51 3.49
C CYS A 20 -4.29 -15.46 4.22
N ALA A 21 -4.45 -14.56 5.19
CA ALA A 21 -5.70 -14.45 5.94
C ALA A 21 -6.90 -14.08 5.05
N ILE A 22 -6.70 -13.16 4.09
CA ILE A 22 -7.75 -12.82 3.12
C ILE A 22 -8.07 -14.02 2.23
N HIS A 23 -7.06 -14.77 1.79
CA HIS A 23 -7.28 -15.95 0.97
C HIS A 23 -8.12 -17.02 1.69
N GLU A 24 -7.84 -17.27 2.98
CA GLU A 24 -8.62 -18.21 3.80
C GLU A 24 -10.10 -17.83 3.92
N GLU A 25 -10.41 -16.52 3.89
CA GLU A 25 -11.78 -16.01 3.98
C GLU A 25 -12.45 -15.83 2.59
N GLN A 26 -11.73 -16.05 1.50
CA GLN A 26 -12.29 -15.93 0.15
C GLN A 26 -13.30 -17.03 -0.14
N SER A 27 -14.38 -16.65 -0.84
CA SER A 27 -15.31 -17.64 -1.40
C SER A 27 -14.66 -18.36 -2.58
N LYS A 28 -15.11 -19.59 -2.89
CA LYS A 28 -14.63 -20.41 -4.02
C LYS A 28 -14.62 -19.68 -5.38
N MET A 29 -15.46 -18.68 -5.54
CA MET A 29 -15.51 -17.87 -6.76
C MET A 29 -14.44 -16.77 -6.76
N GLN A 30 -14.01 -16.31 -5.58
CA GLN A 30 -12.99 -15.30 -5.40
C GLN A 30 -11.57 -15.89 -5.35
N GLU A 31 -11.42 -17.15 -4.92
CA GLU A 31 -10.13 -17.88 -4.89
C GLU A 31 -9.38 -17.88 -6.23
N LYS A 32 -10.10 -17.72 -7.34
CA LYS A 32 -9.51 -17.62 -8.69
C LYS A 32 -8.86 -16.28 -8.99
N LYS A 33 -9.03 -15.29 -8.11
CA LYS A 33 -8.44 -13.96 -8.28
C LYS A 33 -7.25 -13.80 -7.35
N PRO A 34 -6.21 -13.08 -7.77
CA PRO A 34 -5.11 -12.77 -6.88
C PRO A 34 -5.60 -11.90 -5.70
N VAL A 35 -5.00 -12.09 -4.55
CA VAL A 35 -5.14 -11.17 -3.43
C VAL A 35 -4.10 -10.07 -3.61
N ILE A 36 -4.53 -8.83 -3.80
CA ILE A 36 -3.65 -7.68 -4.03
C ILE A 36 -3.87 -6.67 -2.89
N LEU A 37 -2.79 -6.31 -2.21
CA LEU A 37 -2.82 -5.30 -1.16
C LEU A 37 -2.21 -3.99 -1.65
N MET A 38 -2.84 -2.86 -1.31
CA MET A 38 -2.23 -1.55 -1.45
C MET A 38 -1.46 -1.22 -0.16
N VAL A 39 -0.16 -1.00 -0.29
CA VAL A 39 0.72 -0.66 0.84
C VAL A 39 1.30 0.74 0.64
N PRO A 40 0.87 1.75 1.42
CA PRO A 40 1.42 3.10 1.33
C PRO A 40 2.89 3.17 1.75
N VAL A 41 3.67 3.94 1.01
CA VAL A 41 5.10 4.14 1.23
C VAL A 41 5.41 5.62 1.47
N ASN A 42 6.01 5.93 2.62
CA ASN A 42 6.43 7.29 2.94
C ASN A 42 7.67 7.68 2.13
N LEU A 43 7.49 8.58 1.19
CA LEU A 43 8.55 9.03 0.28
C LEU A 43 9.62 9.90 0.95
N ARG A 44 9.33 10.52 2.12
CA ARG A 44 10.32 11.32 2.85
C ARG A 44 11.53 10.52 3.30
N LYS A 45 11.40 9.20 3.42
CA LYS A 45 12.53 8.30 3.72
C LYS A 45 13.47 8.11 2.52
N ILE A 46 13.00 8.39 1.31
CA ILE A 46 13.71 8.15 0.04
C ILE A 46 14.12 9.48 -0.60
N PHE A 47 13.23 10.45 -0.58
CA PHE A 47 13.45 11.81 -1.11
C PHE A 47 13.23 12.82 0.00
N PRO A 48 14.28 13.56 0.41
CA PRO A 48 14.14 14.61 1.42
C PRO A 48 13.11 15.66 0.99
N SER A 49 12.20 16.01 1.89
CA SER A 49 11.18 17.03 1.64
C SER A 49 10.70 17.63 2.95
N ASP A 50 10.72 18.98 3.02
CA ASP A 50 10.20 19.78 4.12
C ASP A 50 8.72 20.14 3.94
N SER A 51 8.09 19.64 2.88
CA SER A 51 6.66 19.89 2.60
C SER A 51 5.77 19.32 3.70
N MET A 52 4.81 20.12 4.17
CA MET A 52 3.76 19.67 5.09
C MET A 52 2.62 18.92 4.38
N LEU A 53 2.63 18.88 3.04
CA LEU A 53 1.65 18.16 2.25
C LEU A 53 1.91 16.64 2.28
N ASN A 54 0.90 15.87 1.90
CA ASN A 54 1.03 14.44 1.73
C ASN A 54 2.13 14.11 0.70
N PHE A 55 3.13 13.35 1.15
CA PHE A 55 4.25 12.95 0.32
C PHE A 55 4.46 11.45 0.48
N PHE A 56 3.62 10.69 -0.20
CA PHE A 56 3.64 9.24 -0.20
C PHE A 56 3.38 8.68 -1.61
N SER A 57 3.76 7.45 -1.81
CA SER A 57 3.37 6.60 -2.93
C SER A 57 2.77 5.31 -2.37
N TYR A 58 2.51 4.35 -3.22
CA TYR A 58 2.06 3.02 -2.79
C TYR A 58 2.70 1.95 -3.69
N ILE A 59 2.74 0.75 -3.16
CA ILE A 59 3.07 -0.48 -3.89
C ILE A 59 1.90 -1.43 -3.76
N GLU A 60 1.78 -2.38 -4.69
CA GLU A 60 0.65 -3.29 -4.79
C GLU A 60 1.14 -4.75 -4.82
N PRO A 61 1.72 -5.25 -3.71
CA PRO A 61 2.07 -6.65 -3.60
C PRO A 61 0.82 -7.51 -3.70
N GLY A 62 0.89 -8.54 -4.51
CA GLY A 62 -0.19 -9.48 -4.69
C GLY A 62 0.32 -10.91 -4.81
N TYR A 63 -0.57 -11.87 -4.55
CA TYR A 63 -0.29 -13.29 -4.68
C TYR A 63 -1.46 -14.03 -5.32
N HIS A 64 -1.14 -14.95 -6.22
CA HIS A 64 -2.11 -15.83 -6.86
C HIS A 64 -1.94 -17.24 -6.31
N PHE A 65 -2.97 -17.73 -5.65
CA PHE A 65 -3.01 -19.07 -5.06
C PHE A 65 -3.47 -20.12 -6.08
N GLY A 66 -3.16 -21.39 -5.82
CA GLY A 66 -3.64 -22.51 -6.63
C GLY A 66 -2.64 -23.08 -7.63
N GLU A 67 -1.37 -22.60 -7.63
CA GLU A 67 -0.30 -23.12 -8.49
C GLU A 67 0.61 -24.15 -7.77
N GLY A 68 0.17 -24.65 -6.60
CA GLY A 68 0.90 -25.64 -5.81
C GLY A 68 2.03 -25.08 -4.94
N LYS A 69 2.09 -23.77 -4.78
CA LYS A 69 2.99 -23.05 -3.88
C LYS A 69 2.16 -22.13 -2.99
N ASP A 70 1.36 -22.73 -2.11
CA ASP A 70 0.34 -22.00 -1.35
C ASP A 70 0.71 -21.95 0.15
N SER A 71 1.97 -22.26 0.49
CA SER A 71 2.44 -22.13 1.88
C SER A 71 2.69 -20.67 2.27
N PHE A 72 2.62 -20.39 3.56
CA PHE A 72 2.95 -19.05 4.08
C PHE A 72 4.36 -18.61 3.68
N ASP A 73 5.33 -19.53 3.66
CA ASP A 73 6.71 -19.22 3.30
C ASP A 73 6.85 -18.85 1.82
N ASP A 74 6.08 -19.48 0.92
CA ASP A 74 6.04 -19.12 -0.50
C ASP A 74 5.48 -17.69 -0.68
N VAL A 75 4.38 -17.35 0.00
CA VAL A 75 3.78 -16.02 -0.03
C VAL A 75 4.73 -14.98 0.55
N LEU A 76 5.44 -15.33 1.65
CA LEU A 76 6.39 -14.45 2.31
C LEU A 76 7.59 -14.14 1.40
N GLU A 77 8.16 -15.14 0.75
CA GLU A 77 9.30 -14.95 -0.15
C GLU A 77 8.89 -14.15 -1.40
N ALA A 78 7.75 -14.44 -2.00
CA ALA A 78 7.21 -13.67 -3.12
C ALA A 78 6.95 -12.20 -2.73
N THR A 79 6.37 -11.97 -1.54
CA THR A 79 6.14 -10.62 -1.01
C THR A 79 7.45 -9.89 -0.77
N LYS A 80 8.45 -10.55 -0.19
CA LYS A 80 9.78 -9.98 0.04
C LYS A 80 10.43 -9.56 -1.27
N GLN A 81 10.46 -10.43 -2.26
CA GLN A 81 11.00 -10.13 -3.58
C GLN A 81 10.30 -8.94 -4.21
N TYR A 82 8.97 -8.91 -4.16
CA TYR A 82 8.19 -7.78 -4.69
C TYR A 82 8.57 -6.45 -4.02
N PHE A 83 8.75 -6.45 -2.69
CA PHE A 83 9.17 -5.25 -1.96
C PHE A 83 10.57 -4.80 -2.36
N GLU A 84 11.53 -5.72 -2.46
CA GLU A 84 12.91 -5.42 -2.87
C GLU A 84 12.96 -4.80 -4.27
N GLU A 85 12.20 -5.34 -5.22
CA GLU A 85 12.13 -4.85 -6.59
C GLU A 85 11.44 -3.47 -6.71
N ASN A 86 10.36 -3.25 -5.95
CA ASN A 86 9.49 -2.08 -6.12
C ASN A 86 9.77 -0.93 -5.16
N LEU A 87 10.54 -1.12 -4.10
CA LEU A 87 10.96 -0.05 -3.18
C LEU A 87 12.33 0.56 -3.52
N SER A 88 12.96 0.16 -4.63
CA SER A 88 14.16 0.82 -5.09
C SER A 88 13.88 2.30 -5.42
N LYS A 89 14.86 3.17 -5.17
CA LYS A 89 14.72 4.61 -5.43
C LYS A 89 14.40 4.88 -6.89
N GLU A 90 14.99 4.11 -7.78
CA GLU A 90 14.82 4.19 -9.23
C GLU A 90 13.38 3.86 -9.65
N LYS A 91 12.82 2.76 -9.14
CA LYS A 91 11.45 2.34 -9.45
C LYS A 91 10.41 3.32 -8.92
N ILE A 92 10.62 3.83 -7.71
CA ILE A 92 9.74 4.85 -7.14
C ILE A 92 9.82 6.14 -7.94
N ALA A 93 11.03 6.59 -8.33
CA ALA A 93 11.21 7.77 -9.18
C ALA A 93 10.54 7.60 -10.55
N GLU A 94 10.69 6.44 -11.18
CA GLU A 94 10.03 6.11 -12.44
C GLU A 94 8.49 6.22 -12.31
N ARG A 95 7.92 5.61 -11.27
CA ARG A 95 6.48 5.66 -10.99
C ARG A 95 5.98 7.10 -10.75
N MET A 96 6.72 7.89 -9.97
CA MET A 96 6.40 9.30 -9.77
C MET A 96 6.50 10.11 -11.06
N ASN A 97 7.54 9.89 -11.87
CA ASN A 97 7.69 10.58 -13.14
C ASN A 97 6.55 10.27 -14.12
N ASN A 98 6.08 9.02 -14.14
CA ASN A 98 4.93 8.63 -14.95
C ASN A 98 3.66 9.36 -14.50
N LEU A 99 3.40 9.46 -13.20
CA LEU A 99 2.25 10.22 -12.66
C LEU A 99 2.35 11.71 -13.03
N ILE A 100 3.52 12.33 -12.88
CA ILE A 100 3.76 13.75 -13.25
C ILE A 100 3.62 13.95 -14.77
N ALA A 101 4.04 12.97 -15.58
CA ALA A 101 3.90 13.05 -17.04
C ALA A 101 2.44 13.15 -17.48
N TYR A 102 1.53 12.45 -16.78
CA TYR A 102 0.08 12.59 -17.03
C TYR A 102 -0.42 14.01 -16.74
N GLU A 103 0.01 14.64 -15.65
CA GLU A 103 -0.38 16.02 -15.32
C GLU A 103 0.19 17.05 -16.32
N LYS A 104 1.40 16.82 -16.82
CA LYS A 104 2.08 17.71 -17.78
C LYS A 104 1.60 17.52 -19.22
N HIS A 105 0.78 16.52 -19.50
CA HIS A 105 0.32 16.25 -20.86
C HIS A 105 -0.53 17.42 -21.37
N LYS A 106 -0.11 18.02 -22.50
CA LYS A 106 -0.73 19.25 -23.06
C LYS A 106 -2.24 19.12 -23.26
N ILE A 107 -2.72 17.96 -23.71
CA ILE A 107 -4.16 17.72 -23.96
C ILE A 107 -4.93 17.74 -22.64
N LEU A 108 -4.40 17.10 -21.59
CA LEU A 108 -5.02 17.11 -20.26
C LEU A 108 -5.03 18.50 -19.62
N LYS A 109 -4.03 19.33 -19.91
CA LYS A 109 -3.97 20.71 -19.41
C LYS A 109 -5.11 21.57 -19.94
N TRP A 110 -5.52 21.38 -21.19
CA TRP A 110 -6.57 22.14 -21.86
C TRP A 110 -7.98 21.56 -21.71
N ALA A 111 -8.10 20.33 -21.23
CA ALA A 111 -9.39 19.69 -21.03
C ALA A 111 -10.21 20.39 -19.95
N PRO A 112 -11.53 20.58 -20.15
CA PRO A 112 -12.43 21.11 -19.11
C PRO A 112 -12.36 20.28 -17.82
N LEU A 113 -12.51 20.93 -16.65
CA LEU A 113 -12.40 20.30 -15.34
C LEU A 113 -13.38 19.13 -15.17
N GLU A 114 -14.59 19.25 -15.71
CA GLU A 114 -15.62 18.21 -15.64
C GLU A 114 -15.20 16.95 -16.37
N LEU A 115 -14.56 17.08 -17.55
CA LEU A 115 -14.04 15.96 -18.30
C LEU A 115 -12.89 15.29 -17.56
N LYS A 116 -11.96 16.08 -17.00
CA LYS A 116 -10.88 15.56 -16.14
C LYS A 116 -11.43 14.76 -14.97
N ASN A 117 -12.41 15.31 -14.26
CA ASN A 117 -13.02 14.65 -13.11
C ASN A 117 -13.70 13.33 -13.49
N ARG A 118 -14.35 13.26 -14.67
CA ARG A 118 -14.94 12.01 -15.17
C ARG A 118 -13.89 10.97 -15.49
N CYS A 119 -12.81 11.37 -16.18
CA CYS A 119 -11.70 10.47 -16.51
C CYS A 119 -11.00 9.95 -15.25
N ILE A 120 -10.73 10.82 -14.28
CA ILE A 120 -10.10 10.45 -12.98
C ILE A 120 -11.01 9.50 -12.22
N LYS A 121 -12.32 9.79 -12.12
CA LYS A 121 -13.28 8.91 -11.44
C LYS A 121 -13.38 7.53 -12.12
N MET A 122 -13.32 7.49 -13.45
CA MET A 122 -13.36 6.24 -14.18
C MET A 122 -12.06 5.44 -13.99
N GLY A 123 -10.90 6.09 -14.04
CA GLY A 123 -9.60 5.48 -13.76
C GLY A 123 -9.49 4.96 -12.32
N ALA A 124 -9.90 5.76 -11.34
CA ALA A 124 -9.95 5.36 -9.93
C ALA A 124 -10.86 4.13 -9.73
N LYS A 125 -12.05 4.12 -10.35
CA LYS A 125 -12.99 3.00 -10.28
C LYS A 125 -12.45 1.72 -10.92
N LEU A 126 -11.58 1.81 -11.92
CA LEU A 126 -10.91 0.66 -12.51
C LEU A 126 -9.80 0.15 -11.59
N ALA A 127 -8.96 1.05 -11.07
CA ALA A 127 -7.89 0.70 -10.13
C ALA A 127 -8.44 0.08 -8.83
N GLU A 128 -9.53 0.63 -8.27
CA GLU A 128 -10.19 0.10 -7.07
C GLU A 128 -10.69 -1.36 -7.22
N ARG A 129 -10.91 -1.83 -8.45
CA ARG A 129 -11.38 -3.21 -8.69
C ARG A 129 -10.28 -4.25 -8.58
N GLU A 130 -9.04 -3.83 -8.69
CA GLU A 130 -7.87 -4.72 -8.65
C GLU A 130 -7.33 -4.89 -7.23
N VAL A 131 -7.51 -3.89 -6.37
CA VAL A 131 -7.04 -3.92 -4.98
C VAL A 131 -8.07 -4.60 -4.09
N THR A 132 -7.61 -5.61 -3.33
CA THR A 132 -8.45 -6.35 -2.40
C THR A 132 -8.58 -5.63 -1.06
N ALA A 133 -7.47 -5.08 -0.54
CA ALA A 133 -7.44 -4.39 0.74
C ALA A 133 -6.28 -3.39 0.83
N VAL A 134 -6.32 -2.51 1.84
CA VAL A 134 -5.27 -1.55 2.13
C VAL A 134 -4.59 -1.91 3.44
N LEU A 135 -3.27 -2.03 3.43
CA LEU A 135 -2.46 -2.25 4.63
C LEU A 135 -1.53 -1.06 4.86
N SER A 136 -1.83 -0.25 5.88
CA SER A 136 -0.97 0.86 6.30
C SER A 136 -0.21 0.50 7.56
N ASN A 137 1.12 0.51 7.50
CA ASN A 137 1.99 0.35 8.66
C ASN A 137 2.64 1.70 9.00
N MET A 138 2.11 2.36 10.01
CA MET A 138 2.58 3.68 10.45
C MET A 138 3.85 3.60 11.31
N SER A 139 4.27 2.39 11.70
CA SER A 139 5.42 2.20 12.60
C SER A 139 5.23 2.89 13.97
N VAL A 140 6.32 3.07 14.70
CA VAL A 140 6.30 3.70 16.03
C VAL A 140 6.05 5.20 15.91
N VAL A 141 5.06 5.70 16.66
CA VAL A 141 4.79 7.13 16.78
C VAL A 141 5.81 7.74 17.74
N LYS A 142 6.78 8.48 17.18
CA LYS A 142 7.77 9.20 17.99
C LYS A 142 7.23 10.56 18.38
N MET A 143 7.23 10.81 19.68
CA MET A 143 6.79 12.08 20.24
C MET A 143 7.91 12.72 21.08
N PRO A 144 8.06 14.07 21.05
CA PRO A 144 8.95 14.75 21.95
C PRO A 144 8.60 14.42 23.42
N PRO A 145 9.62 14.17 24.30
CA PRO A 145 9.39 13.73 25.69
C PRO A 145 8.51 14.67 26.51
N GLU A 146 8.54 15.96 26.18
CA GLU A 146 7.74 17.00 26.83
C GLU A 146 6.22 16.82 26.64
N TYR A 147 5.79 16.22 25.50
CA TYR A 147 4.38 15.91 25.20
C TYR A 147 4.01 14.48 25.54
N ALA A 148 4.95 13.54 25.49
CA ALA A 148 4.70 12.11 25.73
C ALA A 148 4.03 11.86 27.08
N LYS A 149 4.36 12.63 28.11
CA LYS A 149 3.79 12.50 29.47
C LYS A 149 2.29 12.83 29.57
N TYR A 150 1.73 13.50 28.58
CA TYR A 150 0.31 13.88 28.54
C TYR A 150 -0.54 12.96 27.64
N ILE A 151 0.07 12.04 26.93
CA ILE A 151 -0.59 11.21 25.92
C ILE A 151 -0.42 9.74 26.30
N GLU A 152 -1.52 9.13 26.71
CA GLU A 152 -1.53 7.73 27.12
C GLU A 152 -1.78 6.78 25.93
N ARG A 153 -2.49 7.25 24.90
CA ARG A 153 -2.93 6.40 23.78
C ARG A 153 -3.14 7.19 22.50
N PHE A 154 -2.80 6.57 21.39
CA PHE A 154 -3.13 7.01 20.05
C PHE A 154 -4.24 6.15 19.46
N GLY A 155 -5.12 6.76 18.69
CA GLY A 155 -6.09 6.06 17.84
C GLY A 155 -5.97 6.52 16.40
N VAL A 156 -6.12 5.60 15.46
CA VAL A 156 -6.15 5.89 14.03
C VAL A 156 -7.55 5.61 13.52
N TYR A 157 -8.15 6.59 12.89
CA TYR A 157 -9.45 6.47 12.26
C TYR A 157 -9.28 6.69 10.76
N THR A 158 -9.72 5.75 9.97
CA THR A 158 -9.73 5.85 8.51
C THR A 158 -11.16 5.89 8.01
N SER A 159 -11.42 6.71 7.00
CA SER A 159 -12.70 6.70 6.30
C SER A 159 -12.66 5.61 5.23
N THR A 160 -13.50 4.60 5.37
CA THR A 160 -13.75 3.61 4.32
C THR A 160 -15.06 3.98 3.64
N MET A 161 -14.99 4.45 2.40
CA MET A 161 -16.20 4.78 1.64
C MET A 161 -16.90 3.54 1.08
N ARG A 162 -16.27 2.36 1.17
CA ARG A 162 -16.75 1.06 0.68
C ARG A 162 -16.32 -0.05 1.61
N THR A 163 -16.74 -1.27 1.32
CA THR A 163 -16.42 -2.51 2.03
C THR A 163 -14.96 -2.96 1.91
N GLU A 164 -14.04 -2.05 1.68
CA GLU A 164 -12.63 -2.35 1.59
C GLU A 164 -12.05 -2.48 3.00
N LEU A 165 -11.38 -3.59 3.23
CA LEU A 165 -10.66 -3.79 4.48
C LEU A 165 -9.44 -2.87 4.52
N CYS A 166 -9.38 -2.00 5.52
CA CYS A 166 -8.21 -1.19 5.80
C CYS A 166 -7.66 -1.58 7.17
N VAL A 167 -6.42 -2.06 7.19
CA VAL A 167 -5.72 -2.40 8.43
C VAL A 167 -4.61 -1.38 8.65
N CYS A 168 -4.60 -0.78 9.83
CA CYS A 168 -3.55 0.15 10.23
C CYS A 168 -2.82 -0.40 11.44
N SER A 169 -1.50 -0.55 11.32
CA SER A 169 -0.60 -0.95 12.40
C SER A 169 0.21 0.24 12.87
N PHE A 170 0.30 0.43 14.18
CA PHE A 170 1.20 1.39 14.81
C PHE A 170 1.64 0.86 16.18
N GLY A 171 2.84 1.24 16.61
CA GLY A 171 3.42 0.83 17.88
C GLY A 171 4.06 2.00 18.60
#